data_a6b6e24cd2cdb854e3eef006e7c0defd
#
_entry.id   a6b6e24cd2cdb854e3eef006e7c0defd
#
_cell.length_a   1.000
_cell.length_b   1.000
_cell.length_c   1.000
_cell.angle_alpha   90.00
_cell.angle_beta   90.00
_cell.angle_gamma   90.00
#
_symmetry.space_group_name_H-M   'P 1'
#
loop_
_entity.id
_entity.type
_entity.pdbx_description
1 polymer ?
#
loop_
_entity_poly.entity_id
_entity_poly.type
_entity_poly.pdbx_seq_one_letter_code
_entity_poly.pdbx_strand_id
1 'polypeptide(L)'
;MKHLFIINPAAGSRDRTKQYSVEIHEACAARNLDYRIEVSGAPGECCRIAREAAQTGEEYRLYACGGDGTLNEVVSGAAGFDNVSVTVYSGGSGNDFVKLFDDPKAFFALDRLLDAQEMKMDLIRCNDDISLNICSVGLDARIGTDVANYKRLPLLHGFAAYAASTVVNLFKGISEHYVVEVDGETIDGEQTFVCACNGQYYGGGFHPVPEADPTDGKLDILLVKKVSLLQVPAVIGKYKNGEYRKLSHLVRHFRTDSVKIICDKPSAVNLDGELRVAQTVDIRLAEEKLRFFYPKGLRLVVAEPAHVK
;
A
#
# COMPACT_ATOMS: atom_id res chain seq x y z
N MET A 1 5.12 9.46 -26.29
CA MET A 1 4.73 9.17 -24.89
C MET A 1 4.22 10.46 -24.27
N LYS A 2 3.01 10.42 -23.71
CA LYS A 2 2.34 11.55 -23.05
C LYS A 2 2.53 11.48 -21.53
N HIS A 3 2.51 12.62 -20.88
CA HIS A 3 2.63 12.70 -19.42
C HIS A 3 1.31 13.20 -18.83
N LEU A 4 0.71 12.42 -17.89
CA LEU A 4 -0.52 12.79 -17.21
C LEU A 4 -0.26 12.88 -15.71
N PHE A 5 -0.42 14.08 -15.17
CA PHE A 5 -0.30 14.36 -13.74
C PHE A 5 -1.69 14.41 -13.12
N ILE A 6 -1.95 13.48 -12.20
CA ILE A 6 -3.23 13.33 -11.53
C ILE A 6 -3.06 13.86 -10.11
N ILE A 7 -3.58 15.06 -9.86
CA ILE A 7 -3.43 15.75 -8.58
C ILE A 7 -4.61 15.43 -7.68
N ASN A 8 -4.32 14.97 -6.46
CA ASN A 8 -5.31 14.82 -5.41
C ASN A 8 -5.18 15.98 -4.40
N PRO A 9 -6.10 16.97 -4.42
CA PRO A 9 -6.03 18.14 -3.52
C PRO A 9 -6.23 17.76 -2.04
N ALA A 10 -6.86 16.62 -1.76
CA ALA A 10 -7.06 16.12 -0.40
C ALA A 10 -5.84 15.38 0.18
N ALA A 11 -4.77 15.17 -0.62
CA ALA A 11 -3.59 14.46 -0.16
C ALA A 11 -2.71 15.33 0.76
N GLY A 12 -2.29 14.75 1.90
CA GLY A 12 -1.41 15.42 2.84
C GLY A 12 -2.14 16.38 3.79
N SER A 13 -1.41 17.36 4.30
CA SER A 13 -1.92 18.31 5.31
C SER A 13 -2.49 19.61 4.73
N ARG A 14 -2.27 19.86 3.44
CA ARG A 14 -2.72 21.06 2.72
C ARG A 14 -2.89 20.76 1.25
N ASP A 15 -3.79 21.46 0.59
CA ASP A 15 -3.92 21.44 -0.86
C ASP A 15 -2.66 22.01 -1.52
N ARG A 16 -2.05 21.20 -2.38
CA ARG A 16 -0.84 21.54 -3.15
C ARG A 16 -1.12 21.72 -4.64
N THR A 17 -2.37 21.73 -5.06
CA THR A 17 -2.75 21.81 -6.49
C THR A 17 -2.03 22.94 -7.21
N LYS A 18 -2.05 24.15 -6.64
CA LYS A 18 -1.39 25.30 -7.24
C LYS A 18 0.13 25.13 -7.34
N GLN A 19 0.75 24.58 -6.29
CA GLN A 19 2.19 24.33 -6.26
C GLN A 19 2.58 23.30 -7.32
N TYR A 20 1.91 22.16 -7.36
CA TYR A 20 2.16 21.13 -8.36
C TYR A 20 1.95 21.64 -9.78
N SER A 21 0.87 22.39 -10.03
CA SER A 21 0.59 22.91 -11.37
C SER A 21 1.70 23.82 -11.89
N VAL A 22 2.27 24.67 -11.05
CA VAL A 22 3.40 25.56 -11.42
C VAL A 22 4.65 24.73 -11.70
N GLU A 23 5.04 23.84 -10.78
CA GLU A 23 6.24 23.01 -10.91
C GLU A 23 6.17 22.11 -12.16
N ILE A 24 5.00 21.50 -12.42
CA ILE A 24 4.77 20.65 -13.59
C ILE A 24 4.88 21.48 -14.87
N HIS A 25 4.22 22.65 -14.92
CA HIS A 25 4.24 23.52 -16.09
C HIS A 25 5.68 23.94 -16.43
N GLU A 26 6.42 24.42 -15.46
CA GLU A 26 7.80 24.87 -15.64
C GLU A 26 8.73 23.72 -16.10
N ALA A 27 8.66 22.57 -15.43
CA ALA A 27 9.52 21.43 -15.74
C ALA A 27 9.21 20.79 -17.11
N CYS A 28 7.93 20.68 -17.47
CA CYS A 28 7.51 20.10 -18.73
C CYS A 28 7.76 21.07 -19.92
N ALA A 29 7.50 22.36 -19.72
CA ALA A 29 7.79 23.37 -20.76
C ALA A 29 9.30 23.46 -21.06
N ALA A 30 10.15 23.44 -20.04
CA ALA A 30 11.61 23.43 -20.20
C ALA A 30 12.14 22.23 -21.01
N ARG A 31 11.40 21.11 -21.03
CA ARG A 31 11.75 19.88 -21.75
C ARG A 31 10.93 19.64 -23.01
N ASN A 32 10.02 20.56 -23.35
CA ASN A 32 9.08 20.43 -24.47
C ASN A 32 8.31 19.10 -24.44
N LEU A 33 7.80 18.71 -23.26
CA LEU A 33 7.03 17.48 -23.08
C LEU A 33 5.54 17.69 -23.41
N ASP A 34 4.91 16.66 -24.00
CA ASP A 34 3.45 16.59 -24.15
C ASP A 34 2.84 16.16 -22.80
N TYR A 35 2.14 17.06 -22.12
CA TYR A 35 1.63 16.80 -20.80
C TYR A 35 0.21 17.34 -20.57
N ARG A 36 -0.47 16.74 -19.61
CA ARG A 36 -1.80 17.17 -19.11
C ARG A 36 -1.84 17.07 -17.60
N ILE A 37 -2.56 17.98 -16.98
CA ILE A 37 -2.84 17.98 -15.54
C ILE A 37 -4.33 17.76 -15.34
N GLU A 38 -4.69 16.78 -14.52
CA GLU A 38 -6.05 16.50 -14.07
C GLU A 38 -6.11 16.60 -12.55
N VAL A 39 -7.16 17.23 -12.03
CA VAL A 39 -7.34 17.40 -10.58
C VAL A 39 -8.56 16.60 -10.16
N SER A 40 -8.39 15.68 -9.22
CA SER A 40 -9.51 14.88 -8.71
C SER A 40 -10.41 15.72 -7.81
N GLY A 41 -11.73 15.59 -7.96
CA GLY A 41 -12.74 16.29 -7.15
C GLY A 41 -13.36 15.40 -6.06
N ALA A 42 -13.14 14.06 -6.11
CA ALA A 42 -13.78 13.12 -5.20
C ALA A 42 -12.92 11.83 -5.04
N PRO A 43 -13.10 11.07 -3.96
CA PRO A 43 -12.51 9.74 -3.81
C PRO A 43 -12.87 8.82 -5.00
N GLY A 44 -11.90 8.02 -5.45
CA GLY A 44 -12.03 7.13 -6.61
C GLY A 44 -11.85 7.81 -7.97
N GLU A 45 -11.77 9.12 -8.02
CA GLU A 45 -11.63 9.84 -9.29
C GLU A 45 -10.24 9.75 -9.90
N CYS A 46 -9.19 9.61 -9.08
CA CYS A 46 -7.84 9.33 -9.59
C CYS A 46 -7.80 7.98 -10.33
N CYS A 47 -8.52 6.98 -9.83
CA CYS A 47 -8.68 5.69 -10.51
C CYS A 47 -9.41 5.83 -11.86
N ARG A 48 -10.50 6.58 -11.90
CA ARG A 48 -11.26 6.83 -13.14
C ARG A 48 -10.39 7.53 -14.18
N ILE A 49 -9.70 8.61 -13.81
CA ILE A 49 -8.81 9.38 -14.70
C ILE A 49 -7.70 8.49 -15.28
N ALA A 50 -7.05 7.69 -14.43
CA ALA A 50 -6.00 6.77 -14.86
C ALA A 50 -6.54 5.73 -15.84
N ARG A 51 -7.70 5.14 -15.56
CA ARG A 51 -8.35 4.15 -16.42
C ARG A 51 -8.75 4.72 -17.77
N GLU A 52 -9.35 5.92 -17.79
CA GLU A 52 -9.71 6.60 -19.03
C GLU A 52 -8.49 6.88 -19.91
N ALA A 53 -7.38 7.31 -19.32
CA ALA A 53 -6.13 7.50 -20.05
C ALA A 53 -5.61 6.17 -20.61
N ALA A 54 -5.62 5.11 -19.83
CA ALA A 54 -5.16 3.78 -20.26
C ALA A 54 -6.04 3.20 -21.40
N GLN A 55 -7.35 3.41 -21.33
CA GLN A 55 -8.31 2.94 -22.35
C GLN A 55 -8.15 3.63 -23.73
N THR A 56 -7.44 4.75 -23.80
CA THR A 56 -7.17 5.40 -25.10
C THR A 56 -6.27 4.57 -25.99
N GLY A 57 -5.51 3.62 -25.43
CA GLY A 57 -4.45 2.86 -26.11
C GLY A 57 -3.17 3.67 -26.41
N GLU A 58 -3.14 4.96 -26.08
CA GLU A 58 -1.94 5.78 -26.21
C GLU A 58 -0.97 5.52 -25.06
N GLU A 59 0.34 5.71 -25.31
CA GLU A 59 1.35 5.55 -24.26
C GLU A 59 1.38 6.73 -23.29
N TYR A 60 1.16 6.46 -22.01
CA TYR A 60 1.21 7.44 -20.94
C TYR A 60 2.19 7.06 -19.82
N ARG A 61 2.83 8.10 -19.27
CA ARG A 61 3.37 8.12 -17.91
C ARG A 61 2.37 8.82 -16.99
N LEU A 62 1.83 8.09 -16.01
CA LEU A 62 0.86 8.57 -15.04
C LEU A 62 1.57 8.94 -13.74
N TYR A 63 1.45 10.18 -13.30
CA TYR A 63 2.05 10.68 -12.07
C TYR A 63 0.94 10.85 -11.03
N ALA A 64 0.92 10.01 -10.00
CA ALA A 64 0.05 10.17 -8.85
C ALA A 64 0.59 11.29 -7.95
N CYS A 65 0.07 12.51 -8.11
CA CYS A 65 0.50 13.67 -7.32
C CYS A 65 -0.23 13.69 -5.98
N GLY A 66 0.36 13.00 -4.99
CA GLY A 66 -0.28 12.80 -3.68
C GLY A 66 0.51 11.86 -2.77
N GLY A 67 -0.19 11.09 -1.96
CA GLY A 67 0.36 10.06 -1.07
C GLY A 67 0.01 8.64 -1.52
N ASP A 68 0.17 7.68 -0.59
CA ASP A 68 -0.05 6.25 -0.84
C ASP A 68 -1.47 5.95 -1.36
N GLY A 69 -2.51 6.59 -0.81
CA GLY A 69 -3.88 6.42 -1.30
C GLY A 69 -4.08 6.92 -2.73
N THR A 70 -3.46 8.05 -3.11
CA THR A 70 -3.50 8.55 -4.49
C THR A 70 -2.79 7.60 -5.44
N LEU A 71 -1.63 7.07 -5.03
CA LEU A 71 -0.90 6.06 -5.79
C LEU A 71 -1.75 4.81 -5.99
N ASN A 72 -2.39 4.30 -4.93
CA ASN A 72 -3.22 3.11 -5.01
C ASN A 72 -4.43 3.29 -5.95
N GLU A 73 -5.11 4.45 -5.91
CA GLU A 73 -6.18 4.75 -6.86
C GLU A 73 -5.67 4.75 -8.32
N VAL A 74 -4.55 5.42 -8.61
CA VAL A 74 -3.97 5.49 -9.96
C VAL A 74 -3.54 4.10 -10.43
N VAL A 75 -2.89 3.30 -9.57
CA VAL A 75 -2.51 1.92 -9.87
C VAL A 75 -3.75 1.06 -10.17
N SER A 76 -4.80 1.17 -9.35
CA SER A 76 -6.05 0.42 -9.58
C SER A 76 -6.73 0.78 -10.91
N GLY A 77 -6.57 2.02 -11.37
CA GLY A 77 -7.06 2.45 -12.68
C GLY A 77 -6.18 1.95 -13.84
N ALA A 78 -4.88 1.86 -13.62
CA ALA A 78 -3.88 1.48 -14.63
C ALA A 78 -3.67 -0.04 -14.74
N ALA A 79 -4.10 -0.82 -13.75
CA ALA A 79 -3.91 -2.27 -13.72
C ALA A 79 -4.51 -2.97 -14.94
N GLY A 80 -3.74 -3.84 -15.58
CA GLY A 80 -4.13 -4.59 -16.78
C GLY A 80 -3.91 -3.84 -18.10
N PHE A 81 -3.29 -2.67 -18.09
CA PHE A 81 -2.98 -1.91 -19.30
C PHE A 81 -1.47 -1.77 -19.50
N ASP A 82 -0.96 -2.33 -20.60
CA ASP A 82 0.48 -2.29 -20.91
C ASP A 82 0.96 -0.97 -21.52
N ASN A 83 0.03 -0.11 -21.97
CA ASN A 83 0.33 1.19 -22.56
C ASN A 83 0.55 2.32 -21.54
N VAL A 84 0.45 2.02 -20.24
CA VAL A 84 0.66 3.02 -19.20
C VAL A 84 1.72 2.56 -18.20
N SER A 85 2.50 3.51 -17.69
CA SER A 85 3.36 3.31 -16.53
C SER A 85 3.01 4.33 -15.46
N VAL A 86 3.21 3.97 -14.18
CA VAL A 86 2.77 4.76 -13.03
C VAL A 86 3.95 5.13 -12.16
N THR A 87 3.91 6.30 -11.54
CA THR A 87 4.77 6.69 -10.42
C THR A 87 3.99 7.53 -9.42
N VAL A 88 4.61 7.85 -8.29
CA VAL A 88 4.12 8.84 -7.34
C VAL A 88 5.00 10.08 -7.33
N TYR A 89 4.39 11.26 -7.50
CA TYR A 89 5.02 12.53 -7.14
C TYR A 89 4.59 12.86 -5.71
N SER A 90 5.47 12.52 -4.77
CA SER A 90 5.14 12.41 -3.36
C SER A 90 4.73 13.74 -2.73
N GLY A 91 3.63 13.72 -2.00
CA GLY A 91 3.10 14.89 -1.28
C GLY A 91 2.22 14.51 -0.09
N GLY A 92 2.06 13.21 0.15
CA GLY A 92 1.31 12.67 1.29
C GLY A 92 2.07 12.74 2.61
N SER A 93 1.41 12.29 3.68
CA SER A 93 2.00 12.24 5.03
C SER A 93 2.82 10.98 5.29
N GLY A 94 2.47 9.85 4.66
CA GLY A 94 3.10 8.53 4.87
C GLY A 94 4.21 8.30 3.85
N ASN A 95 3.82 8.31 2.58
CA ASN A 95 4.66 7.96 1.44
C ASN A 95 5.42 6.66 1.70
N ASP A 96 4.67 5.64 2.14
CA ASP A 96 5.23 4.39 2.62
C ASP A 96 5.81 3.56 1.47
N PHE A 97 5.15 3.55 0.31
CA PHE A 97 5.60 2.78 -0.84
C PHE A 97 7.00 3.18 -1.33
N VAL A 98 7.31 4.47 -1.38
CA VAL A 98 8.61 4.94 -1.88
C VAL A 98 9.78 4.63 -0.94
N LYS A 99 9.51 4.22 0.30
CA LYS A 99 10.54 3.76 1.26
C LYS A 99 11.18 2.43 0.87
N LEU A 100 10.62 1.74 -0.12
CA LEU A 100 11.25 0.59 -0.78
C LEU A 100 12.56 0.94 -1.50
N PHE A 101 12.79 2.21 -1.82
CA PHE A 101 13.97 2.68 -2.56
C PHE A 101 15.03 3.27 -1.63
N ASP A 102 16.29 3.19 -2.05
CA ASP A 102 17.46 3.67 -1.30
C ASP A 102 17.49 5.19 -1.09
N ASP A 103 16.80 5.98 -1.94
CA ASP A 103 16.56 7.41 -1.73
C ASP A 103 15.08 7.77 -1.95
N PRO A 104 14.21 7.58 -0.96
CA PRO A 104 12.79 7.94 -1.06
C PRO A 104 12.53 9.41 -1.38
N LYS A 105 13.49 10.30 -1.03
CA LYS A 105 13.35 11.74 -1.25
C LYS A 105 13.37 12.11 -2.73
N ALA A 106 13.93 11.26 -3.58
CA ALA A 106 13.96 11.46 -5.01
C ALA A 106 12.56 11.58 -5.64
N PHE A 107 11.55 10.95 -5.02
CA PHE A 107 10.15 11.02 -5.48
C PHE A 107 9.45 12.36 -5.16
N PHE A 108 10.12 13.28 -4.47
CA PHE A 108 9.64 14.64 -4.24
C PHE A 108 10.24 15.65 -5.24
N ALA A 109 11.12 15.21 -6.12
CA ALA A 109 11.80 16.04 -7.10
C ALA A 109 11.31 15.68 -8.50
N LEU A 110 10.48 16.55 -9.10
CA LEU A 110 9.86 16.29 -10.40
C LEU A 110 10.91 16.05 -11.49
N ASP A 111 12.00 16.82 -11.50
CA ASP A 111 13.09 16.66 -12.47
C ASP A 111 13.70 15.26 -12.46
N ARG A 112 13.80 14.64 -11.28
CA ARG A 112 14.28 13.26 -11.17
C ARG A 112 13.25 12.25 -11.65
N LEU A 113 11.96 12.52 -11.47
CA LEU A 113 10.87 11.67 -11.97
C LEU A 113 10.72 11.78 -13.49
N LEU A 114 11.07 12.90 -14.10
CA LEU A 114 11.07 13.06 -15.55
C LEU A 114 12.25 12.32 -16.19
N ASP A 115 13.38 12.17 -15.48
CA ASP A 115 14.51 11.31 -15.87
C ASP A 115 14.42 9.97 -15.14
N ALA A 116 13.53 9.09 -15.62
CA ALA A 116 13.15 7.87 -14.95
C ALA A 116 13.55 6.61 -15.74
N GLN A 117 13.66 5.52 -15.00
CA GLN A 117 13.71 4.15 -15.49
C GLN A 117 12.49 3.37 -15.03
N GLU A 118 12.18 2.24 -15.64
CA GLU A 118 10.98 1.44 -15.36
C GLU A 118 11.34 0.05 -14.87
N MET A 119 10.44 -0.52 -14.04
CA MET A 119 10.42 -1.92 -13.66
C MET A 119 9.00 -2.46 -13.69
N LYS A 120 8.87 -3.77 -13.79
CA LYS A 120 7.59 -4.46 -13.58
C LYS A 120 7.48 -4.82 -12.12
N MET A 121 6.33 -4.53 -11.52
CA MET A 121 6.01 -4.87 -10.14
C MET A 121 4.77 -5.75 -10.08
N ASP A 122 4.74 -6.58 -9.08
CA ASP A 122 3.59 -7.40 -8.72
C ASP A 122 2.50 -6.54 -8.11
N LEU A 123 1.28 -7.01 -8.22
CA LEU A 123 0.11 -6.43 -7.57
C LEU A 123 -0.59 -7.52 -6.74
N ILE A 124 -1.28 -7.11 -5.69
CA ILE A 124 -2.18 -7.97 -4.94
C ILE A 124 -3.57 -7.87 -5.57
N ARG A 125 -4.20 -9.01 -5.82
CA ARG A 125 -5.63 -9.09 -6.05
C ARG A 125 -6.30 -9.61 -4.78
N CYS A 126 -7.21 -8.82 -4.24
CA CYS A 126 -8.03 -9.21 -3.10
C CYS A 126 -9.50 -9.21 -3.55
N ASN A 127 -10.08 -10.39 -3.71
CA ASN A 127 -11.35 -10.57 -4.39
C ASN A 127 -11.32 -9.86 -5.76
N ASP A 128 -12.13 -8.82 -5.96
CA ASP A 128 -12.19 -8.05 -7.21
C ASP A 128 -11.34 -6.78 -7.20
N ASP A 129 -10.78 -6.39 -6.04
CA ASP A 129 -9.98 -5.18 -5.88
C ASP A 129 -8.49 -5.43 -6.14
N ILE A 130 -7.78 -4.38 -6.53
CA ILE A 130 -6.32 -4.36 -6.67
C ILE A 130 -5.70 -3.53 -5.54
N SER A 131 -4.60 -3.98 -5.00
CA SER A 131 -3.75 -3.29 -4.04
C SER A 131 -2.29 -3.40 -4.46
N LEU A 132 -1.51 -2.36 -4.20
CA LEU A 132 -0.09 -2.32 -4.59
C LEU A 132 0.79 -2.88 -3.48
N ASN A 133 0.51 -2.53 -2.23
CA ASN A 133 1.47 -2.64 -1.14
C ASN A 133 1.10 -3.72 -0.14
N ILE A 134 -0.08 -3.62 0.49
CA ILE A 134 -0.54 -4.60 1.48
C ILE A 134 -2.04 -4.86 1.42
N CYS A 135 -2.42 -6.07 1.83
CA CYS A 135 -3.79 -6.40 2.17
C CYS A 135 -3.82 -7.07 3.54
N SER A 136 -4.71 -6.64 4.45
CA SER A 136 -4.83 -7.25 5.77
C SER A 136 -6.28 -7.47 6.20
N VAL A 137 -6.50 -8.49 7.04
CA VAL A 137 -7.82 -8.88 7.58
C VAL A 137 -7.72 -8.97 9.10
N GLY A 138 -8.70 -8.42 9.80
CA GLY A 138 -8.81 -8.51 11.26
C GLY A 138 -8.41 -7.24 11.99
N LEU A 139 -7.72 -7.36 13.14
CA LEU A 139 -7.39 -6.22 14.00
C LEU A 139 -6.59 -5.14 13.27
N ASP A 140 -5.59 -5.53 12.49
CA ASP A 140 -4.75 -4.60 11.73
C ASP A 140 -5.59 -3.79 10.71
N ALA A 141 -6.48 -4.47 10.00
CA ALA A 141 -7.39 -3.83 9.05
C ALA A 141 -8.31 -2.82 9.74
N ARG A 142 -8.88 -3.17 10.90
CA ARG A 142 -9.73 -2.25 11.68
C ARG A 142 -8.96 -1.03 12.16
N ILE A 143 -7.75 -1.22 12.67
CA ILE A 143 -6.90 -0.12 13.13
C ILE A 143 -6.55 0.80 11.96
N GLY A 144 -6.06 0.24 10.85
CA GLY A 144 -5.59 0.99 9.69
C GLY A 144 -6.69 1.85 9.07
N THR A 145 -7.90 1.31 8.95
CA THR A 145 -9.04 2.03 8.38
C THR A 145 -9.65 3.06 9.34
N ASP A 146 -9.70 2.76 10.65
CA ASP A 146 -10.23 3.69 11.67
C ASP A 146 -9.30 4.90 11.90
N VAL A 147 -8.01 4.79 11.64
CA VAL A 147 -7.03 5.90 11.81
C VAL A 147 -7.44 7.16 11.08
N ALA A 148 -8.06 7.05 9.92
CA ALA A 148 -8.55 8.19 9.15
C ALA A 148 -9.55 9.06 9.95
N ASN A 149 -10.39 8.44 10.77
CA ASN A 149 -11.36 9.12 11.61
C ASN A 149 -10.67 9.92 12.73
N TYR A 150 -9.59 9.39 13.30
CA TYR A 150 -8.84 10.06 14.37
C TYR A 150 -7.94 11.18 13.86
N LYS A 151 -7.40 11.05 12.65
CA LYS A 151 -6.62 12.12 11.99
C LYS A 151 -7.41 13.40 11.74
N ARG A 152 -8.74 13.34 11.71
CA ARG A 152 -9.64 14.51 11.58
C ARG A 152 -9.79 15.30 12.89
N LEU A 153 -9.36 14.74 14.02
CA LEU A 153 -9.45 15.41 15.33
C LEU A 153 -8.25 16.36 15.50
N PRO A 154 -8.50 17.61 15.97
CA PRO A 154 -7.48 18.66 15.97
C PRO A 154 -6.24 18.43 16.83
N LEU A 155 -6.31 17.45 17.76
CA LEU A 155 -5.22 17.11 18.67
C LEU A 155 -4.55 15.75 18.39
N LEU A 156 -5.06 14.98 17.41
CA LEU A 156 -4.60 13.62 17.13
C LEU A 156 -4.00 13.54 15.72
N HIS A 157 -2.68 13.66 15.63
CA HIS A 157 -1.95 13.55 14.36
C HIS A 157 -0.92 12.42 14.40
N GLY A 158 -0.64 11.82 13.24
CA GLY A 158 0.40 10.82 13.08
C GLY A 158 0.23 9.63 14.04
N PHE A 159 1.26 9.36 14.84
CA PHE A 159 1.29 8.22 15.77
C PHE A 159 0.18 8.27 16.84
N ALA A 160 -0.23 9.47 17.30
CA ALA A 160 -1.29 9.60 18.30
C ALA A 160 -2.65 9.14 17.78
N ALA A 161 -2.97 9.44 16.51
CA ALA A 161 -4.19 8.95 15.86
C ALA A 161 -4.17 7.41 15.72
N TYR A 162 -3.02 6.84 15.35
CA TYR A 162 -2.85 5.40 15.29
C TYR A 162 -3.00 4.74 16.66
N ALA A 163 -2.38 5.30 17.70
CA ALA A 163 -2.50 4.80 19.06
C ALA A 163 -3.95 4.84 19.56
N ALA A 164 -4.68 5.93 19.31
CA ALA A 164 -6.09 6.04 19.67
C ALA A 164 -6.96 5.00 18.95
N SER A 165 -6.76 4.82 17.63
CA SER A 165 -7.45 3.77 16.87
C SER A 165 -7.11 2.39 17.41
N THR A 166 -5.86 2.11 17.72
CA THR A 166 -5.41 0.84 18.32
C THR A 166 -6.15 0.56 19.62
N VAL A 167 -6.16 1.53 20.57
CA VAL A 167 -6.81 1.36 21.85
C VAL A 167 -8.30 1.05 21.70
N VAL A 168 -9.02 1.81 20.88
CA VAL A 168 -10.45 1.59 20.65
C VAL A 168 -10.72 0.23 20.02
N ASN A 169 -9.92 -0.18 19.04
CA ASN A 169 -10.09 -1.47 18.36
C ASN A 169 -9.73 -2.67 19.26
N LEU A 170 -8.80 -2.49 20.21
CA LEU A 170 -8.53 -3.50 21.24
C LEU A 170 -9.76 -3.76 22.13
N PHE A 171 -10.52 -2.71 22.48
CA PHE A 171 -11.77 -2.88 23.24
C PHE A 171 -12.90 -3.50 22.41
N LYS A 172 -12.87 -3.40 21.08
CA LYS A 172 -13.83 -4.07 20.18
C LYS A 172 -13.55 -5.58 20.01
N GLY A 173 -12.43 -6.07 20.53
CA GLY A 173 -11.97 -7.46 20.45
C GLY A 173 -10.65 -7.59 19.69
N ILE A 174 -9.77 -8.45 20.17
CA ILE A 174 -8.40 -8.59 19.66
C ILE A 174 -8.31 -9.66 18.57
N SER A 175 -9.09 -10.74 18.70
CA SER A 175 -9.06 -11.88 17.80
C SER A 175 -10.44 -12.23 17.30
N GLU A 176 -10.47 -12.83 16.13
CA GLU A 176 -11.65 -13.41 15.52
C GLU A 176 -11.30 -14.82 15.03
N HIS A 177 -12.30 -15.65 14.87
CA HIS A 177 -12.12 -17.00 14.36
C HIS A 177 -12.02 -16.93 12.82
N TYR A 178 -10.93 -17.50 12.29
CA TYR A 178 -10.69 -17.62 10.86
C TYR A 178 -10.30 -19.05 10.49
N VAL A 179 -10.74 -19.50 9.32
CA VAL A 179 -10.15 -20.62 8.61
C VAL A 179 -9.25 -20.03 7.52
N VAL A 180 -7.95 -20.27 7.62
CA VAL A 180 -6.93 -19.76 6.69
C VAL A 180 -6.36 -20.91 5.90
N GLU A 181 -6.53 -20.85 4.58
CA GLU A 181 -5.96 -21.80 3.62
C GLU A 181 -4.74 -21.17 2.96
N VAL A 182 -3.55 -21.72 3.19
CA VAL A 182 -2.27 -21.20 2.69
C VAL A 182 -1.25 -22.31 2.50
N ASP A 183 -0.55 -22.36 1.37
CA ASP A 183 0.48 -23.37 1.06
C ASP A 183 0.02 -24.82 1.27
N GLY A 184 -1.24 -25.13 0.93
CA GLY A 184 -1.83 -26.47 1.13
C GLY A 184 -2.15 -26.80 2.57
N GLU A 185 -1.93 -25.90 3.52
CA GLU A 185 -2.35 -26.04 4.91
C GLU A 185 -3.69 -25.36 5.15
N THR A 186 -4.49 -25.93 6.05
CA THR A 186 -5.68 -25.31 6.61
C THR A 186 -5.46 -25.03 8.10
N ILE A 187 -5.51 -23.75 8.48
CA ILE A 187 -5.31 -23.30 9.85
C ILE A 187 -6.64 -22.78 10.36
N ASP A 188 -7.25 -23.52 11.27
CA ASP A 188 -8.54 -23.24 11.88
C ASP A 188 -8.34 -22.75 13.31
N GLY A 189 -8.87 -21.58 13.66
CA GLY A 189 -8.81 -21.06 15.02
C GLY A 189 -8.84 -19.53 15.12
N GLU A 190 -8.64 -19.06 16.35
CA GLU A 190 -8.64 -17.63 16.65
C GLU A 190 -7.32 -16.97 16.22
N GLN A 191 -7.43 -15.96 15.35
CA GLN A 191 -6.33 -15.17 14.86
C GLN A 191 -6.54 -13.69 15.22
N THR A 192 -5.46 -12.97 15.44
CA THR A 192 -5.51 -11.51 15.66
C THR A 192 -5.67 -10.80 14.32
N PHE A 193 -4.87 -11.18 13.34
CA PHE A 193 -4.99 -10.72 11.96
C PHE A 193 -4.17 -11.59 11.01
N VAL A 194 -4.45 -11.46 9.73
CA VAL A 194 -3.65 -11.97 8.61
C VAL A 194 -3.28 -10.79 7.74
N CYS A 195 -2.00 -10.68 7.36
CA CYS A 195 -1.50 -9.62 6.50
C CYS A 195 -0.71 -10.21 5.34
N ALA A 196 -1.08 -9.85 4.12
CA ALA A 196 -0.35 -10.15 2.90
C ALA A 196 0.44 -8.91 2.47
N CYS A 197 1.76 -9.04 2.42
CA CYS A 197 2.68 -7.99 2.04
C CYS A 197 3.27 -8.26 0.65
N ASN A 198 3.09 -7.32 -0.26
CA ASN A 198 3.81 -7.19 -1.52
C ASN A 198 4.95 -6.18 -1.35
N GLY A 199 4.70 -5.09 -0.63
CA GLY A 199 5.70 -4.12 -0.19
C GLY A 199 6.02 -4.24 1.30
N GLN A 200 6.98 -3.44 1.74
CA GLN A 200 7.58 -3.54 3.07
C GLN A 200 6.96 -2.60 4.10
N TYR A 201 6.45 -1.43 3.67
CA TYR A 201 6.05 -0.34 4.56
C TYR A 201 4.58 0.01 4.39
N TYR A 202 3.89 0.26 5.51
CA TYR A 202 2.53 0.78 5.51
C TYR A 202 2.17 1.51 6.81
N GLY A 203 0.98 2.09 6.88
CA GLY A 203 0.43 2.67 8.10
C GLY A 203 1.23 3.84 8.68
N GLY A 204 2.06 4.51 7.86
CA GLY A 204 2.90 5.62 8.28
C GLY A 204 4.21 5.19 8.96
N GLY A 205 4.79 4.05 8.54
CA GLY A 205 6.12 3.61 8.97
C GLY A 205 6.16 2.29 9.73
N PHE A 206 5.13 1.46 9.61
CA PHE A 206 5.27 0.03 9.93
C PHE A 206 6.08 -0.64 8.84
N HIS A 207 7.01 -1.49 9.23
CA HIS A 207 7.93 -2.22 8.36
C HIS A 207 7.94 -3.70 8.73
N PRO A 208 6.78 -4.40 8.60
CA PRO A 208 6.62 -5.73 9.18
C PRO A 208 7.48 -6.80 8.52
N VAL A 209 7.69 -6.73 7.20
CA VAL A 209 8.43 -7.72 6.41
C VAL A 209 9.50 -7.01 5.58
N PRO A 210 10.72 -6.82 6.13
CA PRO A 210 11.82 -6.14 5.43
C PRO A 210 12.30 -6.85 4.16
N GLU A 211 12.01 -8.13 4.03
CA GLU A 211 12.35 -8.98 2.88
C GLU A 211 11.27 -9.03 1.79
N ALA A 212 10.12 -8.38 1.97
CA ALA A 212 9.10 -8.33 0.93
C ALA A 212 9.63 -7.59 -0.30
N ASP A 213 9.45 -8.21 -1.47
CA ASP A 213 9.94 -7.71 -2.76
C ASP A 213 8.81 -7.74 -3.79
N PRO A 214 8.31 -6.57 -4.23
CA PRO A 214 7.21 -6.50 -5.19
C PRO A 214 7.60 -6.93 -6.61
N THR A 215 8.75 -7.57 -6.81
CA THR A 215 9.23 -7.99 -8.15
C THR A 215 9.50 -9.49 -8.25
N ASP A 216 9.35 -10.24 -7.16
CA ASP A 216 9.80 -11.63 -7.06
C ASP A 216 8.73 -12.70 -7.32
N GLY A 217 7.48 -12.28 -7.56
CA GLY A 217 6.36 -13.18 -7.82
C GLY A 217 5.86 -13.90 -6.57
N LYS A 218 6.04 -13.32 -5.38
CA LYS A 218 5.59 -13.87 -4.11
C LYS A 218 4.93 -12.80 -3.23
N LEU A 219 4.06 -13.27 -2.34
CA LEU A 219 3.52 -12.50 -1.23
C LEU A 219 4.08 -13.04 0.08
N ASP A 220 4.42 -12.15 0.97
CA ASP A 220 4.80 -12.50 2.34
C ASP A 220 3.58 -12.42 3.25
N ILE A 221 3.07 -13.59 3.67
CA ILE A 221 1.87 -13.68 4.50
C ILE A 221 2.28 -13.82 5.97
N LEU A 222 1.87 -12.86 6.78
CA LEU A 222 1.99 -12.95 8.24
C LEU A 222 0.63 -13.32 8.85
N LEU A 223 0.56 -14.49 9.48
CA LEU A 223 -0.58 -14.93 10.26
C LEU A 223 -0.26 -14.77 11.73
N VAL A 224 -0.98 -13.88 12.40
CA VAL A 224 -0.78 -13.59 13.82
C VAL A 224 -1.87 -14.25 14.64
N LYS A 225 -1.48 -15.26 15.41
CA LYS A 225 -2.37 -15.99 16.33
C LYS A 225 -2.96 -15.05 17.37
N LYS A 226 -3.97 -15.53 18.08
CA LYS A 226 -4.55 -14.81 19.22
C LYS A 226 -3.47 -14.32 20.17
N VAL A 227 -3.47 -13.03 20.46
CA VAL A 227 -2.63 -12.39 21.47
C VAL A 227 -3.48 -11.91 22.63
N SER A 228 -2.91 -11.90 23.84
CA SER A 228 -3.56 -11.28 25.00
C SER A 228 -3.28 -9.77 25.01
N LEU A 229 -4.14 -9.00 25.70
CA LEU A 229 -3.97 -7.54 25.85
C LEU A 229 -2.58 -7.16 26.38
N LEU A 230 -2.03 -7.97 27.29
CA LEU A 230 -0.71 -7.72 27.88
C LEU A 230 0.45 -7.93 26.88
N GLN A 231 0.25 -8.77 25.86
CA GLN A 231 1.25 -9.03 24.82
C GLN A 231 1.24 -7.97 23.69
N VAL A 232 0.11 -7.28 23.51
CA VAL A 232 -0.08 -6.34 22.39
C VAL A 232 1.04 -5.31 22.25
N PRO A 233 1.51 -4.60 23.31
CA PRO A 233 2.57 -3.60 23.14
C PRO A 233 3.89 -4.20 22.61
N ALA A 234 4.25 -5.39 23.10
CA ALA A 234 5.47 -6.09 22.67
C ALA A 234 5.34 -6.60 21.23
N VAL A 235 4.16 -7.12 20.86
CA VAL A 235 3.88 -7.60 19.49
C VAL A 235 3.91 -6.43 18.51
N ILE A 236 3.22 -5.33 18.79
CA ILE A 236 3.20 -4.13 17.93
C ILE A 236 4.61 -3.59 17.72
N GLY A 237 5.41 -3.47 18.78
CA GLY A 237 6.77 -2.94 18.68
C GLY A 237 7.67 -3.79 17.76
N LYS A 238 7.65 -5.10 17.94
CA LYS A 238 8.43 -6.01 17.10
C LYS A 238 7.92 -6.10 15.67
N TYR A 239 6.60 -6.14 15.50
CA TYR A 239 5.95 -6.15 14.19
C TYR A 239 6.29 -4.87 13.40
N LYS A 240 6.19 -3.71 14.05
CA LYS A 240 6.54 -2.42 13.45
C LYS A 240 7.97 -2.37 12.93
N ASN A 241 8.89 -3.05 13.58
CA ASN A 241 10.34 -2.99 13.28
C ASN A 241 10.83 -4.18 12.44
N GLY A 242 9.95 -5.00 11.86
CA GLY A 242 10.34 -6.17 11.06
C GLY A 242 10.92 -7.33 11.89
N GLU A 243 10.69 -7.32 13.19
CA GLU A 243 11.22 -8.34 14.10
C GLU A 243 10.25 -9.49 14.35
N TYR A 244 9.32 -9.77 13.40
CA TYR A 244 8.28 -10.78 13.55
C TYR A 244 8.84 -12.18 13.83
N ARG A 245 10.05 -12.50 13.36
CA ARG A 245 10.73 -13.77 13.63
C ARG A 245 11.03 -14.00 15.13
N LYS A 246 11.19 -12.90 15.90
CA LYS A 246 11.32 -12.98 17.37
C LYS A 246 9.98 -13.31 18.05
N LEU A 247 8.90 -13.38 17.27
CA LEU A 247 7.55 -13.74 17.72
C LEU A 247 7.09 -15.08 17.11
N SER A 248 7.99 -16.00 16.78
CA SER A 248 7.70 -17.26 16.08
C SER A 248 6.64 -18.14 16.75
N HIS A 249 6.44 -17.99 18.06
CA HIS A 249 5.36 -18.67 18.80
C HIS A 249 3.96 -18.08 18.56
N LEU A 250 3.87 -16.82 18.08
CA LEU A 250 2.63 -16.10 17.77
C LEU A 250 2.45 -15.83 16.30
N VAL A 251 3.54 -15.65 15.55
CA VAL A 251 3.51 -15.24 14.14
C VAL A 251 4.03 -16.38 13.28
N ARG A 252 3.22 -16.82 12.32
CA ARG A 252 3.66 -17.68 11.23
C ARG A 252 3.86 -16.82 9.99
N HIS A 253 4.92 -17.09 9.27
CA HIS A 253 5.27 -16.45 8.02
C HIS A 253 5.23 -17.48 6.89
N PHE A 254 4.57 -17.13 5.78
CA PHE A 254 4.52 -17.92 4.56
C PHE A 254 4.95 -17.04 3.40
N ARG A 255 5.69 -17.60 2.47
CA ARG A 255 6.05 -16.92 1.23
C ARG A 255 5.43 -17.67 0.07
N THR A 256 4.31 -17.19 -0.40
CA THR A 256 3.41 -17.86 -1.33
C THR A 256 2.84 -16.91 -2.36
N ASP A 257 2.03 -17.39 -3.28
CA ASP A 257 1.31 -16.56 -4.26
C ASP A 257 -0.15 -16.30 -3.87
N SER A 258 -0.68 -17.00 -2.85
CA SER A 258 -2.08 -16.85 -2.46
C SER A 258 -2.36 -17.26 -1.01
N VAL A 259 -3.41 -16.68 -0.43
CA VAL A 259 -4.02 -17.09 0.83
C VAL A 259 -5.52 -16.82 0.76
N LYS A 260 -6.31 -17.78 1.27
CA LYS A 260 -7.74 -17.63 1.41
C LYS A 260 -8.12 -17.61 2.88
N ILE A 261 -8.96 -16.64 3.25
CA ILE A 261 -9.40 -16.42 4.64
C ILE A 261 -10.92 -16.50 4.66
N ILE A 262 -11.45 -17.39 5.49
CA ILE A 262 -12.89 -17.54 5.72
C ILE A 262 -13.16 -17.08 7.15
N CYS A 263 -13.98 -16.04 7.31
CA CYS A 263 -14.34 -15.44 8.58
C CYS A 263 -15.73 -15.96 9.03
N ASP A 264 -15.95 -16.17 10.32
CA ASP A 264 -17.27 -16.57 10.83
C ASP A 264 -18.34 -15.50 10.54
N LYS A 265 -17.93 -14.25 10.47
CA LYS A 265 -18.79 -13.09 10.14
C LYS A 265 -18.03 -12.14 9.23
N PRO A 266 -18.73 -11.23 8.52
CA PRO A 266 -18.06 -10.20 7.74
C PRO A 266 -17.04 -9.43 8.57
N SER A 267 -15.77 -9.44 8.14
CA SER A 267 -14.64 -8.80 8.81
C SER A 267 -14.07 -7.66 7.99
N ALA A 268 -13.40 -6.73 8.65
CA ALA A 268 -12.71 -5.62 7.99
C ALA A 268 -11.51 -6.14 7.18
N VAL A 269 -11.40 -5.65 5.97
CA VAL A 269 -10.28 -5.87 5.06
C VAL A 269 -9.68 -4.51 4.71
N ASN A 270 -8.40 -4.36 4.90
CA ASN A 270 -7.65 -3.15 4.54
C ASN A 270 -6.84 -3.42 3.27
N LEU A 271 -7.02 -2.57 2.27
CA LEU A 271 -6.29 -2.56 0.99
C LEU A 271 -5.60 -1.21 0.85
N ASP A 272 -4.32 -1.15 1.19
CA ASP A 272 -3.53 0.10 1.15
C ASP A 272 -4.19 1.31 1.85
N GLY A 273 -4.97 1.06 2.90
CA GLY A 273 -5.70 2.07 3.66
C GLY A 273 -7.19 2.17 3.32
N GLU A 274 -7.65 1.49 2.27
CA GLU A 274 -9.06 1.44 1.89
C GLU A 274 -9.80 0.31 2.61
N LEU A 275 -10.95 0.63 3.20
CA LEU A 275 -11.79 -0.34 3.89
C LEU A 275 -12.67 -1.12 2.91
N ARG A 276 -12.64 -2.43 3.06
CA ARG A 276 -13.66 -3.35 2.54
C ARG A 276 -14.21 -4.19 3.69
N VAL A 277 -15.32 -4.85 3.45
CA VAL A 277 -15.91 -5.80 4.41
C VAL A 277 -16.27 -7.06 3.64
N ALA A 278 -15.74 -8.20 4.07
CA ALA A 278 -15.99 -9.49 3.42
C ALA A 278 -15.98 -10.64 4.44
N GLN A 279 -16.71 -11.69 4.14
CA GLN A 279 -16.70 -12.94 4.93
C GLN A 279 -15.71 -13.95 4.36
N THR A 280 -15.52 -13.94 3.05
CA THR A 280 -14.47 -14.71 2.38
C THR A 280 -13.55 -13.74 1.68
N VAL A 281 -12.25 -13.86 1.97
CA VAL A 281 -11.21 -12.99 1.42
C VAL A 281 -10.19 -13.88 0.71
N ASP A 282 -10.15 -13.77 -0.61
CA ASP A 282 -9.18 -14.44 -1.49
C ASP A 282 -8.12 -13.38 -1.84
N ILE A 283 -6.90 -13.59 -1.35
CA ILE A 283 -5.76 -12.72 -1.62
C ILE A 283 -4.75 -13.50 -2.43
N ARG A 284 -4.37 -12.98 -3.58
CA ARG A 284 -3.39 -13.61 -4.46
C ARG A 284 -2.58 -12.58 -5.23
N LEU A 285 -1.48 -13.03 -5.81
CA LEU A 285 -0.81 -12.23 -6.84
C LEU A 285 -1.80 -11.97 -7.98
N ALA A 286 -1.87 -10.73 -8.42
CA ALA A 286 -2.61 -10.39 -9.62
C ALA A 286 -1.90 -10.97 -10.86
N GLU A 287 -2.66 -11.35 -11.88
CA GLU A 287 -2.09 -11.74 -13.18
C GLU A 287 -1.45 -10.52 -13.87
N GLU A 288 -2.02 -9.37 -13.61
CA GLU A 288 -1.55 -8.08 -14.12
C GLU A 288 -0.29 -7.64 -13.36
N LYS A 289 0.68 -7.11 -14.10
CA LYS A 289 1.86 -6.47 -13.54
C LYS A 289 1.77 -4.96 -13.74
N LEU A 290 2.25 -4.20 -12.76
CA LEU A 290 2.37 -2.76 -12.88
C LEU A 290 3.69 -2.40 -13.56
N ARG A 291 3.65 -1.56 -14.60
CA ARG A 291 4.84 -0.84 -15.05
C ARG A 291 5.03 0.36 -14.12
N PHE A 292 6.02 0.28 -13.24
CA PHE A 292 6.34 1.36 -12.32
C PHE A 292 7.60 2.08 -12.78
N PHE A 293 7.52 3.41 -12.95
CA PHE A 293 8.70 4.20 -13.26
C PHE A 293 9.17 5.00 -12.04
N TYR A 294 10.49 5.12 -11.91
CA TYR A 294 11.14 5.70 -10.75
C TYR A 294 12.41 6.42 -11.16
N PRO A 295 12.91 7.37 -10.34
CA PRO A 295 14.11 8.14 -10.64
C PRO A 295 15.29 7.25 -11.00
N LYS A 296 15.97 7.60 -12.09
CA LYS A 296 17.11 6.84 -12.58
C LYS A 296 18.22 6.74 -11.55
N GLY A 297 18.80 5.56 -11.45
CA GLY A 297 19.89 5.25 -10.52
C GLY A 297 19.45 4.78 -9.14
N LEU A 298 18.15 4.85 -8.81
CA LEU A 298 17.64 4.26 -7.57
C LEU A 298 17.58 2.73 -7.65
N ARG A 299 17.61 2.09 -6.48
CA ARG A 299 17.47 0.64 -6.30
C ARG A 299 16.44 0.33 -5.23
N LEU A 300 15.75 -0.80 -5.40
CA LEU A 300 14.97 -1.39 -4.31
C LEU A 300 15.92 -1.86 -3.21
N VAL A 301 15.51 -1.63 -1.97
CA VAL A 301 16.21 -2.10 -0.77
C VAL A 301 15.40 -3.25 -0.19
N VAL A 302 15.82 -4.46 -0.46
CA VAL A 302 15.20 -5.69 0.06
C VAL A 302 16.18 -6.35 0.99
N ALA A 303 15.77 -6.65 2.22
CA ALA A 303 16.61 -7.38 3.15
C ALA A 303 16.79 -8.84 2.67
N GLU A 304 17.97 -9.38 2.83
CA GLU A 304 18.18 -10.80 2.55
C GLU A 304 17.28 -11.66 3.46
N PRO A 305 16.57 -12.65 2.90
CA PRO A 305 15.81 -13.59 3.72
C PRO A 305 16.77 -14.23 4.74
N ALA A 306 16.51 -14.02 6.02
CA ALA A 306 17.34 -14.65 7.04
C ALA A 306 17.22 -16.18 6.87
N HIS A 307 18.33 -16.84 6.58
CA HIS A 307 18.38 -18.30 6.51
C HIS A 307 17.83 -18.86 7.83
N VAL A 308 16.68 -19.52 7.75
CA VAL A 308 16.18 -20.32 8.88
C VAL A 308 17.18 -21.44 9.07
N LYS A 309 17.93 -21.36 10.19
CA LYS A 309 18.77 -22.46 10.66
C LYS A 309 17.92 -23.48 11.37
#